data_6cf1198c8d4c25ed4f255389283753c3
#
_entry.id   6cf1198c8d4c25ed4f255389283753c3
#
_cell.length_a   1.000
_cell.length_b   1.000
_cell.length_c   1.000
_cell.angle_alpha   90.00
_cell.angle_beta   90.00
_cell.angle_gamma   90.00
#
_symmetry.space_group_name_H-M   'P 1'
#
loop_
_entity.id
_entity.type
_entity.pdbx_description
1 polymer ?
#
loop_
_entity_poly.entity_id
_entity_poly.type
_entity_poly.pdbx_seq_one_letter_code
_entity_poly.pdbx_strand_id
1 'polypeptide(L)'
;MNCVYYKSSEKMQEIPDGSVDLIITSPPYFNVKDYSKDGYQVERHSSVDKADLGSYSTYEEYISALLVVWKECERVLAPNGKLCINVPLMPMIKRSYCTHYNRDIFDIQSSIQQSILKNTKLFLLDLYIWNRTNSSKKLMFGSYPYPRNFYAQNTTEFITVYVKDGRPKNTPKDIKEASSLTQEEWLLFTKQIWDIPIPNKNDLAFGKHSAIMPEEIPYRCIKLFSCIDDIVLDPFTGSGTTLKVAKSLGRNYIGYELYENYRQVIDEKLNSVKRGELLDKK
;
A
#
# COMPACT_ATOMS: atom_id res chain seq x y z
N MET A 1 -3.23 18.66 -11.56
CA MET A 1 -3.31 17.35 -10.90
C MET A 1 -2.92 16.29 -11.90
N ASN A 2 -2.77 15.04 -11.49
CA ASN A 2 -2.17 13.95 -12.26
C ASN A 2 -0.65 14.13 -12.40
N CYS A 3 0.05 14.02 -11.26
CA CYS A 3 1.49 14.23 -11.17
C CYS A 3 2.14 13.24 -10.20
N VAL A 4 3.44 13.07 -10.37
CA VAL A 4 4.30 12.31 -9.45
C VAL A 4 5.42 13.23 -8.98
N TYR A 5 5.60 13.33 -7.67
CA TYR A 5 6.68 14.07 -7.04
C TYR A 5 7.78 13.10 -6.63
N TYR A 6 9.00 13.33 -7.14
CA TYR A 6 10.16 12.49 -6.83
C TYR A 6 10.88 13.05 -5.61
N LYS A 7 10.31 12.77 -4.42
CA LYS A 7 10.81 13.21 -3.11
C LYS A 7 10.09 12.50 -1.97
N SER A 8 10.56 12.68 -0.73
CA SER A 8 9.91 12.15 0.46
C SER A 8 8.48 12.69 0.64
N SER A 9 7.57 11.81 1.06
CA SER A 9 6.18 12.14 1.43
C SER A 9 6.02 12.62 2.88
N GLU A 10 7.11 12.75 3.64
CA GLU A 10 7.06 13.30 5.00
C GLU A 10 6.56 14.76 5.04
N LYS A 11 6.55 15.44 3.90
CA LYS A 11 6.09 16.81 3.75
C LYS A 11 5.48 17.03 2.37
N MET A 12 4.15 17.03 2.29
CA MET A 12 3.38 17.12 1.04
C MET A 12 2.84 18.54 0.82
N GLN A 13 3.74 19.55 0.80
CA GLN A 13 3.39 20.98 0.73
C GLN A 13 2.62 21.38 -0.54
N GLU A 14 2.76 20.61 -1.62
CA GLU A 14 2.06 20.82 -2.89
C GLU A 14 0.59 20.45 -2.82
N ILE A 15 0.19 19.70 -1.79
CA ILE A 15 -1.19 19.24 -1.62
C ILE A 15 -1.88 20.10 -0.55
N PRO A 16 -2.96 20.83 -0.90
CA PRO A 16 -3.75 21.58 0.07
C PRO A 16 -4.39 20.68 1.13
N ASP A 17 -4.64 21.22 2.32
CA ASP A 17 -5.36 20.54 3.38
C ASP A 17 -6.75 20.12 2.91
N GLY A 18 -7.15 18.90 3.25
CA GLY A 18 -8.51 18.42 2.99
C GLY A 18 -8.89 18.28 1.52
N SER A 19 -7.91 18.12 0.61
CA SER A 19 -8.14 18.08 -0.83
C SER A 19 -8.13 16.67 -1.45
N VAL A 20 -7.67 15.65 -0.73
CA VAL A 20 -7.53 14.27 -1.21
C VAL A 20 -8.70 13.41 -0.73
N ASP A 21 -9.36 12.70 -1.63
CA ASP A 21 -10.53 11.89 -1.31
C ASP A 21 -10.17 10.49 -0.83
N LEU A 22 -9.10 9.92 -1.36
CA LEU A 22 -8.66 8.55 -1.07
C LEU A 22 -7.14 8.45 -1.10
N ILE A 23 -6.57 7.79 -0.10
CA ILE A 23 -5.16 7.42 -0.07
C ILE A 23 -5.07 5.90 -0.07
N ILE A 24 -4.26 5.33 -0.96
CA ILE A 24 -3.99 3.88 -1.02
C ILE A 24 -2.48 3.70 -1.12
N THR A 25 -1.93 2.92 -0.21
CA THR A 25 -0.47 2.78 -0.17
C THR A 25 -0.01 1.47 0.48
N SER A 26 1.25 1.14 0.22
CA SER A 26 2.02 0.12 0.93
C SER A 26 3.37 0.76 1.31
N PRO A 27 3.63 1.03 2.60
CA PRO A 27 4.88 1.68 3.00
C PRO A 27 6.09 0.78 2.75
N PRO A 28 7.30 1.33 2.61
CA PRO A 28 8.51 0.53 2.53
C PRO A 28 8.68 -0.31 3.80
N TYR A 29 9.07 -1.58 3.65
CA TYR A 29 9.13 -2.51 4.78
C TYR A 29 10.46 -2.39 5.53
N PHE A 30 10.37 -2.34 6.84
CA PHE A 30 11.53 -2.24 7.73
C PHE A 30 12.57 -3.33 7.47
N ASN A 31 13.77 -2.94 7.06
CA ASN A 31 14.97 -3.80 6.93
C ASN A 31 14.78 -5.09 6.08
N VAL A 32 13.72 -5.19 5.26
CA VAL A 32 13.45 -6.38 4.44
C VAL A 32 14.01 -6.23 3.05
N LYS A 33 14.07 -4.99 2.52
CA LYS A 33 14.47 -4.71 1.14
C LYS A 33 15.27 -3.41 1.08
N ASP A 34 16.31 -3.42 0.28
CA ASP A 34 17.00 -2.20 -0.14
C ASP A 34 16.30 -1.68 -1.40
N TYR A 35 15.49 -0.64 -1.24
CA TYR A 35 14.75 -0.02 -2.34
C TYR A 35 15.62 0.89 -3.22
N SER A 36 16.85 1.23 -2.77
CA SER A 36 17.78 2.05 -3.53
C SER A 36 18.43 1.31 -4.70
N LYS A 37 18.34 -0.03 -4.72
CA LYS A 37 18.95 -0.91 -5.71
C LYS A 37 17.89 -1.77 -6.40
N ASP A 38 18.12 -2.05 -7.68
CA ASP A 38 17.24 -2.86 -8.53
C ASP A 38 16.88 -4.24 -7.95
N GLY A 39 15.88 -4.27 -7.08
CA GLY A 39 14.98 -5.39 -6.82
C GLY A 39 15.50 -6.67 -6.16
N TYR A 40 16.79 -6.90 -5.97
CA TYR A 40 17.31 -8.13 -5.36
C TYR A 40 18.11 -7.87 -4.08
N GLN A 41 17.87 -8.73 -3.08
CA GLN A 41 18.57 -8.72 -1.81
C GLN A 41 20.09 -8.73 -2.04
N VAL A 42 20.72 -7.61 -1.75
CA VAL A 42 22.16 -7.52 -1.63
C VAL A 42 22.49 -7.05 -0.22
N GLU A 43 23.58 -7.56 0.32
CA GLU A 43 24.10 -7.39 1.65
C GLU A 43 23.87 -6.00 2.29
N ARG A 44 23.51 -6.01 3.59
CA ARG A 44 23.33 -4.82 4.41
C ARG A 44 24.47 -3.83 4.21
N HIS A 45 24.17 -2.66 3.63
CA HIS A 45 25.13 -1.59 3.51
C HIS A 45 25.09 -0.63 4.70
N SER A 46 26.27 -0.21 5.10
CA SER A 46 26.58 0.66 6.23
C SER A 46 26.24 2.15 6.04
N SER A 47 25.59 2.52 4.94
CA SER A 47 25.12 3.90 4.71
C SER A 47 23.61 3.95 4.76
N VAL A 48 23.06 4.40 5.87
CA VAL A 48 21.63 4.68 6.03
C VAL A 48 21.32 5.94 5.24
N ASP A 49 20.59 5.81 4.14
CA ASP A 49 19.89 6.96 3.57
C ASP A 49 18.72 7.29 4.50
N LYS A 50 18.86 8.36 5.29
CA LYS A 50 17.83 8.79 6.26
C LYS A 50 16.49 9.15 5.60
N ALA A 51 16.45 9.32 4.29
CA ALA A 51 15.23 9.55 3.54
C ALA A 51 14.46 8.26 3.24
N ASP A 52 15.14 7.09 3.23
CA ASP A 52 14.50 5.78 3.06
C ASP A 52 13.97 5.26 4.40
N LEU A 53 12.66 5.33 4.58
CA LEU A 53 11.99 4.89 5.81
C LEU A 53 12.20 3.40 6.11
N GLY A 54 12.49 2.56 5.10
CA GLY A 54 12.80 1.14 5.29
C GLY A 54 14.20 0.89 5.88
N SER A 55 15.09 1.87 5.90
CA SER A 55 16.51 1.73 6.26
C SER A 55 16.86 2.07 7.70
N TYR A 56 15.89 2.44 8.54
CA TYR A 56 16.13 2.78 9.95
C TYR A 56 16.78 1.64 10.73
N SER A 57 17.57 2.00 11.76
CA SER A 57 18.32 1.03 12.56
C SER A 57 17.45 0.30 13.58
N THR A 58 16.40 0.94 14.09
CA THR A 58 15.46 0.36 15.04
C THR A 58 14.03 0.36 14.49
N TYR A 59 13.24 -0.59 14.97
CA TYR A 59 11.83 -0.69 14.57
C TYR A 59 11.00 0.49 15.08
N GLU A 60 11.34 1.01 16.25
CA GLU A 60 10.68 2.16 16.87
C GLU A 60 10.92 3.44 16.06
N GLU A 61 12.15 3.65 15.57
CA GLU A 61 12.48 4.78 14.68
C GLU A 61 11.67 4.68 13.36
N TYR A 62 11.61 3.50 12.78
CA TYR A 62 10.82 3.24 11.57
C TYR A 62 9.34 3.59 11.76
N ILE A 63 8.69 3.11 12.84
CA ILE A 63 7.29 3.43 13.13
C ILE A 63 7.09 4.93 13.40
N SER A 64 8.06 5.57 14.06
CA SER A 64 8.03 7.01 14.32
C SER A 64 8.15 7.84 13.05
N ALA A 65 8.98 7.42 12.11
CA ALA A 65 9.15 8.06 10.81
C ALA A 65 7.90 7.89 9.93
N LEU A 66 7.31 6.69 9.91
CA LEU A 66 6.02 6.47 9.24
C LEU A 66 4.92 7.37 9.81
N LEU A 67 4.92 7.64 11.13
CA LEU A 67 3.92 8.52 11.74
C LEU A 67 3.94 9.93 11.15
N VAL A 68 5.10 10.43 10.75
CA VAL A 68 5.21 11.76 10.10
C VAL A 68 4.39 11.76 8.80
N VAL A 69 4.52 10.69 8.00
CA VAL A 69 3.74 10.53 6.77
C VAL A 69 2.24 10.38 7.06
N TRP A 70 1.87 9.63 8.10
CA TRP A 70 0.45 9.45 8.45
C TRP A 70 -0.21 10.75 8.92
N LYS A 71 0.51 11.65 9.58
CA LYS A 71 0.01 12.99 9.92
C LYS A 71 -0.18 13.86 8.68
N GLU A 72 0.71 13.78 7.70
CA GLU A 72 0.51 14.45 6.41
C GLU A 72 -0.68 13.86 5.65
N CYS A 73 -0.84 12.53 5.66
CA CYS A 73 -2.03 11.87 5.10
C CYS A 73 -3.33 12.39 5.77
N GLU A 74 -3.36 12.49 7.10
CA GLU A 74 -4.50 13.08 7.82
C GLU A 74 -4.77 14.53 7.39
N ARG A 75 -3.72 15.36 7.25
CA ARG A 75 -3.84 16.76 6.85
C ARG A 75 -4.48 16.89 5.48
N VAL A 76 -3.97 16.15 4.49
CA VAL A 76 -4.41 16.27 3.10
C VAL A 76 -5.76 15.58 2.82
N LEU A 77 -6.17 14.59 3.62
CA LEU A 77 -7.45 13.92 3.47
C LEU A 77 -8.62 14.88 3.65
N ALA A 78 -9.58 14.83 2.74
CA ALA A 78 -10.87 15.48 2.85
C ALA A 78 -11.71 14.85 3.99
N PRO A 79 -12.72 15.58 4.51
CA PRO A 79 -13.72 14.97 5.39
C PRO A 79 -14.35 13.73 4.75
N ASN A 80 -14.51 12.65 5.50
CA ASN A 80 -14.92 11.33 5.02
C ASN A 80 -13.94 10.64 4.04
N GLY A 81 -12.77 11.23 3.76
CA GLY A 81 -11.70 10.59 2.99
C GLY A 81 -11.14 9.35 3.69
N LYS A 82 -10.65 8.38 2.94
CA LYS A 82 -10.13 7.11 3.44
C LYS A 82 -8.63 6.99 3.20
N LEU A 83 -7.96 6.35 4.17
CA LEU A 83 -6.57 5.92 4.07
C LEU A 83 -6.54 4.40 4.13
N CYS A 84 -6.18 3.76 3.03
CA CYS A 84 -6.02 2.31 2.90
C CYS A 84 -4.53 1.96 2.93
N ILE A 85 -4.10 1.18 3.92
CA ILE A 85 -2.71 0.78 4.08
C ILE A 85 -2.59 -0.73 3.94
N ASN A 86 -1.85 -1.19 2.93
CA ASN A 86 -1.53 -2.60 2.74
C ASN A 86 -0.17 -2.93 3.38
N VAL A 87 -0.16 -3.90 4.30
CA VAL A 87 1.06 -4.37 4.96
C VAL A 87 1.02 -5.88 5.24
N PRO A 88 2.13 -6.61 5.10
CA PRO A 88 2.27 -7.98 5.55
C PRO A 88 2.62 -8.04 7.04
N LEU A 89 2.52 -9.24 7.64
CA LEU A 89 3.33 -9.60 8.79
C LEU A 89 4.77 -9.81 8.33
N MET A 90 5.71 -9.23 9.05
CA MET A 90 7.13 -9.30 8.69
C MET A 90 7.88 -10.27 9.61
N PRO A 91 8.19 -11.48 9.12
CA PRO A 91 9.12 -12.36 9.83
C PRO A 91 10.54 -11.83 9.67
N MET A 92 11.28 -11.75 10.77
CA MET A 92 12.70 -11.41 10.79
C MET A 92 13.51 -12.51 11.47
N ILE A 93 14.77 -12.68 11.05
CA ILE A 93 15.69 -13.63 11.68
C ILE A 93 16.14 -13.04 13.01
N LYS A 94 15.84 -13.71 14.11
CA LYS A 94 16.39 -13.37 15.43
C LYS A 94 17.83 -13.80 15.52
N ARG A 95 18.74 -12.85 15.52
CA ARG A 95 20.16 -13.15 15.76
C ARG A 95 20.62 -12.91 17.20
N SER A 96 19.85 -12.14 17.99
CA SER A 96 20.34 -11.60 19.26
C SER A 96 19.58 -12.04 20.51
N TYR A 97 18.39 -12.62 20.43
CA TYR A 97 17.55 -12.81 21.62
C TYR A 97 17.32 -14.25 22.03
N CYS A 98 17.44 -15.20 21.14
CA CYS A 98 17.06 -16.56 21.44
C CYS A 98 17.90 -17.61 20.76
N THR A 99 18.21 -18.65 21.49
CA THR A 99 19.04 -19.77 21.06
C THR A 99 18.23 -20.83 20.30
N HIS A 100 16.92 -20.90 20.48
CA HIS A 100 16.09 -22.00 19.96
C HIS A 100 15.22 -21.61 18.76
N TYR A 101 14.87 -20.31 18.61
CA TYR A 101 14.11 -19.81 17.48
C TYR A 101 14.94 -18.81 16.69
N ASN A 102 15.02 -19.02 15.39
CA ASN A 102 15.80 -18.18 14.48
C ASN A 102 14.92 -17.17 13.70
N ARG A 103 13.65 -17.07 14.06
CA ARG A 103 12.66 -16.21 13.42
C ARG A 103 11.82 -15.47 14.44
N ASP A 104 11.65 -14.18 14.23
CA ASP A 104 10.70 -13.33 14.93
C ASP A 104 9.69 -12.73 13.96
N ILE A 105 8.54 -12.33 14.47
CA ILE A 105 7.49 -11.69 13.69
C ILE A 105 7.28 -10.27 14.24
N PHE A 106 7.48 -9.27 13.37
CA PHE A 106 7.06 -7.91 13.67
C PHE A 106 5.62 -7.74 13.18
N ASP A 107 4.72 -7.45 14.10
CA ASP A 107 3.34 -7.14 13.79
C ASP A 107 3.24 -5.67 13.35
N ILE A 108 3.63 -5.44 12.08
CA ILE A 108 3.66 -4.09 11.50
C ILE A 108 2.26 -3.51 11.36
N GLN A 109 1.25 -4.33 11.11
CA GLN A 109 -0.13 -3.88 11.00
C GLN A 109 -0.62 -3.27 12.33
N SER A 110 -0.49 -4.00 13.44
CA SER A 110 -0.86 -3.48 14.77
C SER A 110 -0.05 -2.26 15.17
N SER A 111 1.26 -2.24 14.88
CA SER A 111 2.13 -1.12 15.23
C SER A 111 1.73 0.16 14.49
N ILE A 112 1.46 0.08 13.19
CA ILE A 112 0.96 1.22 12.40
C ILE A 112 -0.41 1.65 12.90
N GLN A 113 -1.32 0.70 13.12
CA GLN A 113 -2.68 0.99 13.62
C GLN A 113 -2.65 1.74 14.96
N GLN A 114 -1.88 1.25 15.93
CA GLN A 114 -1.74 1.91 17.23
C GLN A 114 -1.11 3.30 17.08
N SER A 115 -0.10 3.45 16.22
CA SER A 115 0.56 4.72 15.95
C SER A 115 -0.41 5.75 15.38
N ILE A 116 -1.22 5.38 14.38
CA ILE A 116 -2.24 6.24 13.77
C ILE A 116 -3.32 6.62 14.78
N LEU A 117 -3.97 5.63 15.42
CA LEU A 117 -5.10 5.87 16.32
C LEU A 117 -4.72 6.69 17.54
N LYS A 118 -3.49 6.60 18.02
CA LYS A 118 -3.00 7.36 19.17
C LYS A 118 -2.61 8.80 18.82
N ASN A 119 -2.15 9.05 17.60
CA ASN A 119 -1.45 10.30 17.26
C ASN A 119 -2.14 11.12 16.16
N THR A 120 -3.24 10.65 15.60
CA THR A 120 -4.06 11.34 14.60
C THR A 120 -5.53 11.33 15.02
N LYS A 121 -6.37 12.04 14.26
CA LYS A 121 -7.84 12.01 14.43
C LYS A 121 -8.52 11.02 13.48
N LEU A 122 -7.74 10.23 12.76
CA LEU A 122 -8.28 9.14 11.95
C LEU A 122 -8.80 8.02 12.86
N PHE A 123 -9.86 7.35 12.44
CA PHE A 123 -10.37 6.18 13.15
C PHE A 123 -10.45 4.96 12.22
N LEU A 124 -10.37 3.78 12.81
CA LEU A 124 -10.43 2.52 12.07
C LEU A 124 -11.84 2.32 11.53
N LEU A 125 -11.96 2.17 10.21
CA LEU A 125 -13.22 1.87 9.53
C LEU A 125 -13.37 0.38 9.28
N ASP A 126 -12.36 -0.26 8.71
CA ASP A 126 -12.42 -1.68 8.31
C ASP A 126 -11.02 -2.29 8.21
N LEU A 127 -10.99 -3.63 8.11
CA LEU A 127 -9.79 -4.43 7.90
C LEU A 127 -10.11 -5.56 6.91
N TYR A 128 -9.47 -5.55 5.74
CA TYR A 128 -9.50 -6.64 4.77
C TYR A 128 -8.23 -7.48 4.85
N ILE A 129 -8.37 -8.75 4.51
CA ILE A 129 -7.26 -9.71 4.44
C ILE A 129 -7.04 -10.07 2.97
N TRP A 130 -5.91 -9.68 2.41
CA TRP A 130 -5.49 -10.17 1.11
C TRP A 130 -4.87 -11.56 1.26
N ASN A 131 -5.57 -12.58 0.76
CA ASN A 131 -5.07 -13.94 0.64
C ASN A 131 -4.34 -14.10 -0.71
N ARG A 132 -3.04 -14.33 -0.67
CA ARG A 132 -2.18 -14.50 -1.86
C ARG A 132 -2.32 -15.91 -2.40
N THR A 133 -3.26 -16.14 -3.31
CA THR A 133 -3.69 -17.48 -3.75
C THR A 133 -2.61 -18.28 -4.49
N ASN A 134 -1.64 -17.60 -5.13
CA ASN A 134 -0.54 -18.21 -5.89
C ASN A 134 0.82 -18.09 -5.18
N SER A 135 0.85 -17.80 -3.87
CA SER A 135 2.10 -17.78 -3.11
C SER A 135 2.74 -19.18 -3.10
N SER A 136 4.06 -19.23 -3.34
CA SER A 136 4.79 -20.50 -3.38
C SER A 136 4.75 -21.18 -2.01
N LYS A 137 4.24 -22.42 -1.97
CA LYS A 137 4.23 -23.27 -0.78
C LYS A 137 5.56 -24.00 -0.67
N LYS A 138 6.35 -23.69 0.36
CA LYS A 138 7.58 -24.41 0.68
C LYS A 138 7.30 -25.43 1.78
N LEU A 139 7.61 -26.69 1.55
CA LEU A 139 7.41 -27.77 2.52
C LEU A 139 8.34 -27.71 3.74
N MET A 140 9.42 -26.94 3.68
CA MET A 140 10.51 -26.94 4.64
C MET A 140 10.49 -25.72 5.56
N PHE A 141 9.42 -25.58 6.35
CA PHE A 141 9.35 -24.56 7.40
C PHE A 141 9.42 -25.23 8.79
N GLY A 142 10.58 -25.08 9.43
CA GLY A 142 10.81 -25.64 10.76
C GLY A 142 11.29 -27.10 10.71
N SER A 143 10.80 -27.93 11.62
CA SER A 143 11.27 -29.30 11.87
C SER A 143 10.55 -30.38 11.05
N TYR A 144 10.00 -30.05 9.87
CA TYR A 144 9.34 -31.07 9.03
C TYR A 144 10.22 -32.35 8.90
N PRO A 145 9.64 -33.55 9.02
CA PRO A 145 8.22 -33.88 9.20
C PRO A 145 7.75 -33.92 10.67
N TYR A 146 8.59 -33.55 11.62
CA TYR A 146 8.29 -33.68 13.05
C TYR A 146 7.55 -32.46 13.59
N PRO A 147 6.53 -32.64 14.46
CA PRO A 147 5.79 -31.53 15.05
C PRO A 147 6.65 -30.74 16.06
N ARG A 148 6.07 -29.68 16.64
CA ARG A 148 6.53 -28.70 17.64
C ARG A 148 7.26 -27.50 17.09
N ASN A 149 8.27 -27.64 16.21
CA ASN A 149 9.10 -26.53 15.72
C ASN A 149 8.79 -26.25 14.25
N PHE A 150 7.63 -25.69 13.97
CA PHE A 150 7.24 -25.28 12.62
C PHE A 150 6.89 -23.80 12.57
N TYR A 151 6.90 -23.22 11.37
CA TYR A 151 6.49 -21.84 11.11
C TYR A 151 5.35 -21.82 10.11
N ALA A 152 4.32 -21.02 10.39
CA ALA A 152 3.28 -20.75 9.42
C ALA A 152 3.85 -20.07 8.18
N GLN A 153 3.35 -20.42 7.02
CA GLN A 153 3.64 -19.70 5.78
C GLN A 153 2.91 -18.37 5.80
N ASN A 154 3.64 -17.29 5.58
CA ASN A 154 3.05 -15.96 5.45
C ASN A 154 2.41 -15.81 4.07
N THR A 155 1.13 -16.18 3.94
CA THR A 155 0.37 -16.13 2.69
C THR A 155 -0.63 -15.00 2.63
N THR A 156 -0.73 -14.20 3.68
CA THR A 156 -1.71 -13.11 3.77
C THR A 156 -1.04 -11.78 4.04
N GLU A 157 -1.73 -10.71 3.61
CA GLU A 157 -1.42 -9.33 3.97
C GLU A 157 -2.70 -8.64 4.48
N PHE A 158 -2.54 -7.52 5.16
CA PHE A 158 -3.65 -6.76 5.74
C PHE A 158 -3.84 -5.45 4.97
N ILE A 159 -5.09 -5.13 4.65
CA ILE A 159 -5.47 -3.84 4.09
C ILE A 159 -6.35 -3.16 5.14
N THR A 160 -5.73 -2.26 5.91
CA THR A 160 -6.41 -1.52 6.98
C THR A 160 -6.96 -0.22 6.43
N VAL A 161 -8.23 0.05 6.67
CA VAL A 161 -8.93 1.24 6.18
C VAL A 161 -9.21 2.17 7.36
N TYR A 162 -8.66 3.38 7.29
CA TYR A 162 -8.95 4.47 8.22
C TYR A 162 -9.80 5.52 7.52
N VAL A 163 -10.53 6.31 8.30
CA VAL A 163 -11.37 7.39 7.78
C VAL A 163 -11.18 8.67 8.61
N LYS A 164 -11.19 9.81 7.93
CA LYS A 164 -11.23 11.12 8.55
C LYS A 164 -12.67 11.52 8.84
N ASP A 165 -12.96 11.90 10.09
CA ASP A 165 -14.30 12.33 10.45
C ASP A 165 -14.78 13.52 9.62
N GLY A 166 -16.08 13.54 9.35
CA GLY A 166 -16.75 14.60 8.64
C GLY A 166 -17.74 14.11 7.59
N ARG A 167 -18.51 15.05 7.06
CA ARG A 167 -19.49 14.76 6.00
C ARG A 167 -18.80 14.61 4.66
N PRO A 168 -19.20 13.61 3.82
CA PRO A 168 -18.69 13.50 2.47
C PRO A 168 -19.03 14.75 1.66
N LYS A 169 -18.19 15.09 0.69
CA LYS A 169 -18.47 16.15 -0.27
C LYS A 169 -19.76 15.85 -1.06
N ASN A 170 -20.45 16.88 -1.46
CA ASN A 170 -21.61 16.72 -2.34
C ASN A 170 -21.15 16.33 -3.75
N THR A 171 -21.43 15.12 -4.17
CA THR A 171 -21.11 14.60 -5.49
C THR A 171 -22.35 14.69 -6.39
N PRO A 172 -22.26 15.26 -7.62
CA PRO A 172 -23.35 15.28 -8.58
C PRO A 172 -23.95 13.90 -8.84
N LYS A 173 -25.26 13.87 -9.12
CA LYS A 173 -26.00 12.60 -9.26
C LYS A 173 -25.46 11.73 -10.38
N ASP A 174 -25.18 12.34 -11.53
CA ASP A 174 -24.58 11.68 -12.71
C ASP A 174 -23.22 11.04 -12.40
N ILE A 175 -22.36 11.73 -11.66
CA ILE A 175 -21.06 11.20 -11.20
C ILE A 175 -21.27 10.01 -10.24
N LYS A 176 -22.24 10.12 -9.31
CA LYS A 176 -22.56 8.98 -8.41
C LYS A 176 -23.03 7.76 -9.17
N GLU A 177 -23.95 7.95 -10.13
CA GLU A 177 -24.48 6.87 -10.96
C GLU A 177 -23.37 6.24 -11.83
N ALA A 178 -22.53 7.06 -12.46
CA ALA A 178 -21.39 6.58 -13.24
C ALA A 178 -20.33 5.85 -12.39
N SER A 179 -20.22 6.19 -11.10
CA SER A 179 -19.28 5.58 -10.14
C SER A 179 -19.86 4.35 -9.45
N SER A 180 -21.12 3.99 -9.68
CA SER A 180 -21.80 2.89 -8.98
C SER A 180 -21.09 1.54 -9.23
N LEU A 181 -21.12 0.69 -8.21
CA LEU A 181 -20.71 -0.71 -8.32
C LEU A 181 -21.88 -1.53 -8.90
N THR A 182 -21.54 -2.59 -9.62
CA THR A 182 -22.53 -3.65 -9.92
C THR A 182 -22.86 -4.44 -8.66
N GLN A 183 -23.96 -5.20 -8.67
CA GLN A 183 -24.30 -6.06 -7.54
C GLN A 183 -23.20 -7.11 -7.28
N GLU A 184 -22.60 -7.65 -8.34
CA GLU A 184 -21.51 -8.63 -8.22
C GLU A 184 -20.26 -8.02 -7.61
N GLU A 185 -19.85 -6.82 -8.08
CA GLU A 185 -18.73 -6.07 -7.48
C GLU A 185 -19.00 -5.80 -6.00
N TRP A 186 -20.21 -5.34 -5.66
CA TRP A 186 -20.58 -5.06 -4.28
C TRP A 186 -20.43 -6.29 -3.39
N LEU A 187 -21.02 -7.41 -3.79
CA LEU A 187 -20.94 -8.67 -3.04
C LEU A 187 -19.52 -9.22 -2.94
N LEU A 188 -18.71 -9.02 -3.96
CA LEU A 188 -17.32 -9.50 -3.98
C LEU A 188 -16.38 -8.60 -3.17
N PHE A 189 -16.46 -7.26 -3.33
CA PHE A 189 -15.50 -6.33 -2.76
C PHE A 189 -15.76 -6.07 -1.28
N THR A 190 -17.00 -6.26 -0.80
CA THR A 190 -17.33 -6.13 0.64
C THR A 190 -17.03 -7.38 1.46
N LYS A 191 -16.56 -8.48 0.84
CA LYS A 191 -16.01 -9.61 1.60
C LYS A 191 -14.75 -9.19 2.32
N GLN A 192 -14.60 -9.64 3.56
CA GLN A 192 -13.41 -9.33 4.36
C GLN A 192 -12.13 -10.00 3.84
N ILE A 193 -12.26 -11.18 3.21
CA ILE A 193 -11.12 -11.91 2.63
C ILE A 193 -11.14 -11.72 1.11
N TRP A 194 -10.04 -11.20 0.58
CA TRP A 194 -9.81 -11.02 -0.84
C TRP A 194 -8.82 -12.05 -1.37
N ASP A 195 -9.30 -12.99 -2.14
CA ASP A 195 -8.49 -13.97 -2.86
C ASP A 195 -7.92 -13.35 -4.13
N ILE A 196 -6.69 -12.83 -4.06
CA ILE A 196 -6.03 -12.12 -5.15
C ILE A 196 -4.64 -12.73 -5.37
N PRO A 197 -4.29 -13.13 -6.61
CA PRO A 197 -2.95 -13.62 -6.90
C PRO A 197 -1.90 -12.48 -6.82
N ILE A 198 -0.67 -12.83 -6.47
CA ILE A 198 0.47 -11.91 -6.60
C ILE A 198 0.76 -11.67 -8.08
N PRO A 199 1.26 -10.48 -8.45
CA PRO A 199 1.66 -10.16 -9.81
C PRO A 199 2.68 -11.16 -10.37
N ASN A 200 2.62 -11.40 -11.68
CA ASN A 200 3.51 -12.30 -12.38
C ASN A 200 4.31 -11.53 -13.46
N LYS A 201 5.05 -12.25 -14.29
CA LYS A 201 5.91 -11.70 -15.35
C LYS A 201 5.21 -10.80 -16.38
N ASN A 202 3.87 -10.76 -16.40
CA ASN A 202 3.11 -9.89 -17.30
C ASN A 202 2.93 -8.46 -16.72
N ASP A 203 3.24 -8.24 -15.44
CA ASP A 203 3.26 -6.88 -14.88
C ASP A 203 4.49 -6.13 -15.41
N LEU A 204 4.31 -4.88 -15.85
CA LEU A 204 5.37 -4.02 -16.40
C LEU A 204 6.51 -3.75 -15.41
N ALA A 205 6.24 -3.87 -14.12
CA ALA A 205 7.23 -3.71 -13.06
C ALA A 205 7.91 -5.03 -12.64
N PHE A 206 7.54 -6.16 -13.24
CA PHE A 206 8.15 -7.44 -12.89
C PHE A 206 9.65 -7.44 -13.18
N GLY A 207 10.45 -7.74 -12.16
CA GLY A 207 11.91 -7.65 -12.23
C GLY A 207 12.50 -6.24 -12.10
N LYS A 208 11.67 -5.18 -12.17
CA LYS A 208 12.07 -3.78 -12.00
C LYS A 208 11.76 -3.23 -10.61
N HIS A 209 10.80 -3.82 -9.89
CA HIS A 209 10.41 -3.44 -8.54
C HIS A 209 10.24 -4.67 -7.66
N SER A 210 10.75 -4.61 -6.44
CA SER A 210 10.84 -5.77 -5.54
C SER A 210 9.53 -6.17 -4.85
N ALA A 211 8.54 -5.27 -4.77
CA ALA A 211 7.26 -5.46 -4.09
C ALA A 211 6.13 -4.81 -4.89
N ILE A 212 5.61 -5.55 -5.88
CA ILE A 212 4.54 -5.04 -6.74
C ILE A 212 3.20 -5.35 -6.06
N MET A 213 2.39 -4.31 -5.81
CA MET A 213 1.00 -4.48 -5.41
C MET A 213 0.18 -4.95 -6.62
N PRO A 214 -0.67 -6.00 -6.51
CA PRO A 214 -1.58 -6.37 -7.60
C PRO A 214 -2.61 -5.27 -7.86
N GLU A 215 -2.92 -5.03 -9.13
CA GLU A 215 -3.86 -3.97 -9.56
C GLU A 215 -5.26 -4.14 -8.97
N GLU A 216 -5.66 -5.35 -8.67
CA GLU A 216 -6.97 -5.67 -8.07
C GLU A 216 -7.16 -5.02 -6.69
N ILE A 217 -6.09 -4.82 -5.90
CA ILE A 217 -6.19 -4.18 -4.58
C ILE A 217 -6.60 -2.69 -4.72
N PRO A 218 -5.83 -1.85 -5.42
CA PRO A 218 -6.26 -0.47 -5.62
C PRO A 218 -7.55 -0.37 -6.45
N TYR A 219 -7.83 -1.31 -7.36
CA TYR A 219 -9.09 -1.35 -8.10
C TYR A 219 -10.29 -1.43 -7.14
N ARG A 220 -10.30 -2.40 -6.22
CA ARG A 220 -11.38 -2.55 -5.23
C ARG A 220 -11.47 -1.35 -4.29
N CYS A 221 -10.35 -0.88 -3.76
CA CYS A 221 -10.33 0.28 -2.87
C CYS A 221 -10.88 1.54 -3.57
N ILE A 222 -10.48 1.80 -4.82
CA ILE A 222 -10.94 2.98 -5.58
C ILE A 222 -12.43 2.88 -5.88
N LYS A 223 -12.92 1.71 -6.28
CA LYS A 223 -14.34 1.47 -6.55
C LYS A 223 -15.20 1.61 -5.28
N LEU A 224 -14.72 1.12 -4.13
CA LEU A 224 -15.45 1.17 -2.86
C LEU A 224 -15.46 2.57 -2.22
N PHE A 225 -14.40 3.36 -2.39
CA PHE A 225 -14.17 4.53 -1.53
C PHE A 225 -14.02 5.85 -2.29
N SER A 226 -14.19 5.88 -3.61
CA SER A 226 -14.12 7.11 -4.41
C SER A 226 -15.10 7.15 -5.57
N CYS A 227 -15.43 8.36 -6.01
CA CYS A 227 -16.16 8.61 -7.25
C CYS A 227 -15.23 9.03 -8.39
N ILE A 228 -15.73 9.03 -9.63
CA ILE A 228 -15.03 9.60 -10.80
C ILE A 228 -14.65 11.05 -10.47
N ASP A 229 -13.50 11.49 -10.97
CA ASP A 229 -12.86 12.78 -10.73
C ASP A 229 -12.34 13.04 -9.30
N ASP A 230 -12.57 12.13 -8.35
CA ASP A 230 -11.95 12.19 -7.04
C ASP A 230 -10.42 12.07 -7.15
N ILE A 231 -9.72 12.58 -6.13
CA ILE A 231 -8.25 12.56 -6.06
C ILE A 231 -7.79 11.35 -5.23
N VAL A 232 -7.00 10.49 -5.88
CA VAL A 232 -6.34 9.35 -5.26
C VAL A 232 -4.86 9.67 -5.07
N LEU A 233 -4.37 9.55 -3.84
CA LEU A 233 -2.96 9.76 -3.49
C LEU A 233 -2.28 8.44 -3.11
N ASP A 234 -1.05 8.25 -3.57
CA ASP A 234 -0.15 7.22 -3.07
C ASP A 234 1.15 7.87 -2.57
N PRO A 235 1.38 7.98 -1.23
CA PRO A 235 2.58 8.56 -0.67
C PRO A 235 3.84 7.69 -0.82
N PHE A 236 3.70 6.43 -1.27
CA PHE A 236 4.79 5.49 -1.53
C PHE A 236 4.55 4.78 -2.86
N THR A 237 4.58 5.54 -3.94
CA THR A 237 4.12 5.16 -5.29
C THR A 237 4.77 3.89 -5.83
N GLY A 238 6.05 3.65 -5.50
CA GLY A 238 6.81 2.51 -6.00
C GLY A 238 6.75 2.41 -7.51
N SER A 239 6.17 1.33 -8.02
CA SER A 239 6.02 1.11 -9.46
C SER A 239 4.83 1.82 -10.13
N GLY A 240 4.03 2.59 -9.40
CA GLY A 240 2.90 3.36 -9.94
C GLY A 240 1.59 2.59 -10.13
N THR A 241 1.43 1.44 -9.51
CA THR A 241 0.21 0.61 -9.67
C THR A 241 -1.07 1.35 -9.25
N THR A 242 -1.08 1.98 -8.08
CA THR A 242 -2.22 2.77 -7.58
C THR A 242 -2.61 3.86 -8.56
N LEU A 243 -1.62 4.60 -9.08
CA LEU A 243 -1.86 5.73 -10.00
C LEU A 243 -2.40 5.28 -11.35
N LYS A 244 -1.87 4.17 -11.89
CA LYS A 244 -2.38 3.54 -13.12
C LYS A 244 -3.85 3.17 -12.99
N VAL A 245 -4.23 2.50 -11.90
CA VAL A 245 -5.61 2.09 -11.68
C VAL A 245 -6.53 3.28 -11.45
N ALA A 246 -6.08 4.31 -10.71
CA ALA A 246 -6.84 5.54 -10.54
C ALA A 246 -7.13 6.21 -11.89
N LYS A 247 -6.12 6.33 -12.76
CA LYS A 247 -6.27 6.86 -14.12
C LYS A 247 -7.25 6.05 -14.95
N SER A 248 -7.13 4.72 -14.96
CA SER A 248 -7.98 3.84 -15.76
C SER A 248 -9.45 3.86 -15.31
N LEU A 249 -9.70 4.16 -14.03
CA LEU A 249 -11.03 4.34 -13.45
C LEU A 249 -11.55 5.78 -13.51
N GLY A 250 -10.90 6.69 -14.21
CA GLY A 250 -11.35 8.09 -14.37
C GLY A 250 -11.10 8.99 -13.16
N ARG A 251 -10.32 8.54 -12.16
CA ARG A 251 -9.91 9.36 -11.01
C ARG A 251 -8.69 10.21 -11.36
N ASN A 252 -8.51 11.29 -10.62
CA ASN A 252 -7.26 12.03 -10.62
C ASN A 252 -6.26 11.33 -9.68
N TYR A 253 -4.97 11.50 -9.94
CA TYR A 253 -3.95 10.84 -9.14
C TYR A 253 -2.83 11.80 -8.74
N ILE A 254 -2.24 11.54 -7.58
CA ILE A 254 -1.00 12.16 -7.10
C ILE A 254 -0.13 11.03 -6.51
N GLY A 255 1.15 11.06 -6.82
CA GLY A 255 2.12 10.11 -6.28
C GLY A 255 3.33 10.78 -5.67
N TYR A 256 3.89 10.17 -4.64
CA TYR A 256 5.23 10.49 -4.12
C TYR A 256 6.11 9.25 -4.24
N GLU A 257 7.28 9.42 -4.79
CA GLU A 257 8.30 8.38 -4.89
C GLU A 257 9.67 9.00 -4.54
N LEU A 258 10.36 8.36 -3.60
CA LEU A 258 11.67 8.88 -3.16
C LEU A 258 12.73 8.70 -4.24
N TYR A 259 12.72 7.57 -4.92
CA TYR A 259 13.76 7.17 -5.85
C TYR A 259 13.38 7.45 -7.31
N GLU A 260 14.13 8.33 -7.95
CA GLU A 260 13.90 8.74 -9.33
C GLU A 260 14.14 7.60 -10.36
N ASN A 261 14.87 6.56 -9.99
CA ASN A 261 15.06 5.38 -10.83
C ASN A 261 13.75 4.64 -11.15
N TYR A 262 12.69 4.82 -10.37
CA TYR A 262 11.36 4.27 -10.68
C TYR A 262 10.55 5.12 -11.67
N ARG A 263 11.04 6.31 -12.07
CA ARG A 263 10.32 7.21 -13.01
C ARG A 263 9.92 6.47 -14.29
N GLN A 264 10.85 5.75 -14.90
CA GLN A 264 10.59 5.07 -16.17
C GLN A 264 9.44 4.06 -16.04
N VAL A 265 9.43 3.21 -15.01
CA VAL A 265 8.38 2.20 -14.84
C VAL A 265 7.03 2.82 -14.47
N ILE A 266 7.03 3.93 -13.73
CA ILE A 266 5.82 4.70 -13.42
C ILE A 266 5.23 5.26 -14.71
N ASP A 267 6.05 5.92 -15.53
CA ASP A 267 5.63 6.50 -16.81
C ASP A 267 5.14 5.41 -17.80
N GLU A 268 5.83 4.27 -17.88
CA GLU A 268 5.39 3.11 -18.69
C GLU A 268 4.00 2.63 -18.24
N LYS A 269 3.76 2.48 -16.93
CA LYS A 269 2.45 2.07 -16.39
C LYS A 269 1.36 3.12 -16.67
N LEU A 270 1.66 4.40 -16.44
CA LEU A 270 0.70 5.47 -16.70
C LEU A 270 0.37 5.62 -18.19
N ASN A 271 1.35 5.41 -19.08
CA ASN A 271 1.14 5.47 -20.53
C ASN A 271 0.46 4.22 -21.10
N SER A 272 0.46 3.11 -20.36
CA SER A 272 -0.20 1.86 -20.80
C SER A 272 -1.72 1.92 -20.73
N VAL A 273 -2.31 2.95 -20.11
CA VAL A 273 -3.77 3.09 -19.92
C VAL A 273 -4.27 4.47 -20.31
N LYS A 274 -5.51 4.52 -20.80
CA LYS A 274 -6.24 5.77 -21.03
C LYS A 274 -7.07 6.12 -19.78
N ARG A 275 -7.34 7.43 -19.59
CA ARG A 275 -8.22 7.88 -18.52
C ARG A 275 -9.63 7.33 -18.74
N GLY A 276 -10.17 6.65 -17.73
CA GLY A 276 -11.52 6.13 -17.75
C GLY A 276 -11.75 4.89 -18.62
N GLU A 277 -10.71 4.25 -19.16
CA GLU A 277 -10.87 3.09 -20.08
C GLU A 277 -11.59 1.88 -19.46
N LEU A 278 -11.61 1.77 -18.12
CA LEU A 278 -12.32 0.71 -17.41
C LEU A 278 -13.78 1.08 -17.08
N LEU A 279 -14.21 2.31 -17.32
CA LEU A 279 -15.59 2.74 -17.09
C LEU A 279 -16.55 2.15 -18.15
N ASP A 280 -16.05 1.90 -19.35
CA ASP A 280 -16.83 1.40 -20.48
C ASP A 280 -16.97 -0.15 -20.50
N LYS A 281 -16.38 -0.82 -19.52
CA LYS A 281 -16.40 -2.31 -19.42
C LYS A 281 -17.50 -2.84 -18.48
N LYS A 282 -18.61 -2.10 -18.36
CA LYS A 282 -19.80 -2.54 -17.60
C LYS A 282 -20.66 -3.50 -18.38
#